data_1c6ce140a0544ed6d68e6d90738eeded
#
_entry.id   1c6ce140a0544ed6d68e6d90738eeded
#
_cell.length_a   1.000
_cell.length_b   1.000
_cell.length_c   1.000
_cell.angle_alpha   90.00
_cell.angle_beta   90.00
_cell.angle_gamma   90.00
#
_symmetry.space_group_name_H-M   'P 1'
#
loop_
_entity.id
_entity.type
_entity.pdbx_description
1 polymer ?
#
loop_
_entity_poly.entity_id
_entity_poly.type
_entity_poly.pdbx_seq_one_letter_code
_entity_poly.pdbx_strand_id
1 'polypeptide(L)'
;PTGAMEMKSQREIHRVSPVCVIPDLAGEITAALAGTGPALGLGEVRSTSAPSHIALVIGTSGTTGMSKEVAFTASALLASARASNKFLGAQAGQQWSLFLPLTHIAAVNVIIRSMELGTLPIDLREHQGEYPQVDFTSIVPTQLFRALNSDERLLRHLQSAKAVLVGGAALSPALSQQAMTAGINVVETYGMTETSGGCIYNGEAIE
;
A
#
# COMPACT_ATOMS: atom_id res chain seq x y z
N PRO A 1 -20.39 -26.96 -34.90
CA PRO A 1 -19.18 -26.26 -34.49
C PRO A 1 -19.40 -25.71 -33.09
N THR A 2 -18.91 -26.45 -32.17
CA THR A 2 -19.06 -26.30 -30.75
C THR A 2 -18.11 -25.18 -30.27
N GLY A 3 -18.66 -24.03 -29.91
CA GLY A 3 -17.96 -23.07 -29.05
C GLY A 3 -17.83 -23.66 -27.67
N ALA A 4 -16.72 -24.30 -27.40
CA ALA A 4 -16.28 -24.58 -26.03
C ALA A 4 -16.00 -23.22 -25.37
N MET A 5 -16.98 -22.74 -24.59
CA MET A 5 -16.78 -21.66 -23.69
C MET A 5 -15.73 -22.14 -22.67
N GLU A 6 -14.47 -21.69 -22.82
CA GLU A 6 -13.44 -21.89 -21.79
C GLU A 6 -14.03 -21.39 -20.48
N MET A 7 -14.40 -22.31 -19.61
CA MET A 7 -14.68 -21.99 -18.21
C MET A 7 -13.38 -21.44 -17.64
N LYS A 8 -13.23 -20.10 -17.61
CA LYS A 8 -12.14 -19.43 -16.92
C LYS A 8 -12.15 -19.98 -15.50
N SER A 9 -11.08 -20.63 -15.08
CA SER A 9 -10.99 -21.17 -13.74
C SER A 9 -11.20 -20.05 -12.73
N GLN A 10 -12.06 -20.30 -11.75
CA GLN A 10 -12.37 -19.36 -10.67
C GLN A 10 -11.49 -19.66 -9.45
N ARG A 11 -11.23 -18.65 -8.67
CA ARG A 11 -10.47 -18.69 -7.42
C ARG A 11 -11.32 -18.11 -6.32
N GLU A 12 -11.39 -18.75 -5.17
CA GLU A 12 -12.10 -18.25 -4.00
C GLU A 12 -11.47 -16.94 -3.52
N ILE A 13 -12.29 -16.03 -2.96
CA ILE A 13 -11.82 -14.81 -2.30
C ILE A 13 -11.90 -15.02 -0.79
N HIS A 14 -10.74 -14.96 -0.13
CA HIS A 14 -10.63 -14.89 1.33
C HIS A 14 -10.68 -13.44 1.80
N ARG A 15 -11.66 -13.09 2.63
CA ARG A 15 -11.80 -11.73 3.18
C ARG A 15 -10.85 -11.55 4.36
N VAL A 16 -9.92 -10.63 4.20
CA VAL A 16 -8.91 -10.31 5.21
C VAL A 16 -9.51 -9.43 6.29
N SER A 17 -9.26 -9.78 7.55
CA SER A 17 -9.62 -8.92 8.69
C SER A 17 -8.79 -7.64 8.70
N PRO A 18 -9.40 -6.44 8.88
CA PRO A 18 -8.66 -5.18 8.94
C PRO A 18 -7.71 -5.08 10.15
N VAL A 19 -7.89 -5.96 11.13
CA VAL A 19 -7.05 -6.02 12.35
C VAL A 19 -6.08 -7.20 12.38
N CYS A 20 -5.90 -7.89 11.24
CA CYS A 20 -4.95 -9.01 11.19
C CYS A 20 -3.51 -8.53 11.41
N VAL A 21 -2.67 -9.43 11.91
CA VAL A 21 -1.24 -9.17 12.13
C VAL A 21 -0.46 -9.30 10.82
N ILE A 22 0.55 -8.47 10.66
CA ILE A 22 1.29 -8.35 9.39
C ILE A 22 1.98 -9.66 8.96
N PRO A 23 2.63 -10.46 9.84
CA PRO A 23 3.24 -11.72 9.43
C PRO A 23 2.24 -12.70 8.80
N ASP A 24 1.03 -12.83 9.36
CA ASP A 24 0.00 -13.73 8.83
C ASP A 24 -0.48 -13.24 7.46
N LEU A 25 -0.79 -11.93 7.35
CA LEU A 25 -1.20 -11.33 6.09
C LEU A 25 -0.11 -11.43 5.00
N ALA A 26 1.16 -11.29 5.36
CA ALA A 26 2.26 -11.46 4.40
C ALA A 26 2.34 -12.89 3.86
N GLY A 27 2.09 -13.90 4.69
CA GLY A 27 1.96 -15.29 4.27
C GLY A 27 0.80 -15.50 3.29
N GLU A 28 -0.36 -14.93 3.59
CA GLU A 28 -1.53 -14.97 2.70
C GLU A 28 -1.27 -14.24 1.37
N ILE A 29 -0.64 -13.05 1.42
CA ILE A 29 -0.23 -12.30 0.21
C ILE A 29 0.74 -13.14 -0.62
N THR A 30 1.73 -13.79 -0.01
CA THR A 30 2.68 -14.66 -0.72
C THR A 30 1.94 -15.78 -1.46
N ALA A 31 1.04 -16.49 -0.80
CA ALA A 31 0.24 -17.56 -1.41
C ALA A 31 -0.68 -17.02 -2.53
N ALA A 32 -1.28 -15.84 -2.33
CA ALA A 32 -2.11 -15.18 -3.31
C ALA A 32 -1.33 -14.76 -4.56
N LEU A 33 -0.16 -14.17 -4.40
CA LEU A 33 0.73 -13.77 -5.50
C LEU A 33 1.27 -14.98 -6.28
N ALA A 34 1.59 -16.08 -5.58
CA ALA A 34 2.04 -17.33 -6.20
C ALA A 34 0.90 -18.13 -6.89
N GLY A 35 -0.36 -17.77 -6.67
CA GLY A 35 -1.51 -18.53 -7.18
C GLY A 35 -1.79 -19.85 -6.45
N THR A 36 -1.17 -20.08 -5.31
CA THR A 36 -1.30 -21.33 -4.52
C THR A 36 -2.35 -21.27 -3.41
N GLY A 37 -2.86 -20.06 -3.10
CA GLY A 37 -3.93 -19.84 -2.11
C GLY A 37 -5.14 -19.10 -2.72
N PRO A 38 -6.14 -18.69 -1.94
CA PRO A 38 -7.26 -17.88 -2.41
C PRO A 38 -6.81 -16.48 -2.86
N ALA A 39 -7.60 -15.78 -3.66
CA ALA A 39 -7.44 -14.35 -3.83
C ALA A 39 -7.80 -13.65 -2.51
N LEU A 40 -7.17 -12.52 -2.20
CA LEU A 40 -7.48 -11.77 -0.98
C LEU A 40 -8.49 -10.68 -1.25
N GLY A 41 -9.46 -10.52 -0.35
CA GLY A 41 -10.44 -9.44 -0.38
C GLY A 41 -10.21 -8.47 0.77
N LEU A 42 -9.97 -7.19 0.49
CA LEU A 42 -9.77 -6.14 1.50
C LEU A 42 -10.85 -5.06 1.38
N GLY A 43 -11.27 -4.52 2.51
CA GLY A 43 -12.38 -3.58 2.58
C GLY A 43 -13.73 -4.24 2.31
N GLU A 44 -14.68 -3.50 1.74
CA GLU A 44 -16.04 -3.98 1.49
C GLU A 44 -16.12 -4.81 0.20
N VAL A 45 -15.55 -6.02 0.19
CA VAL A 45 -15.63 -6.96 -0.92
C VAL A 45 -16.87 -7.84 -0.76
N ARG A 46 -17.74 -7.87 -1.79
CA ARG A 46 -18.98 -8.68 -1.84
C ARG A 46 -18.79 -9.96 -2.63
N SER A 47 -17.94 -9.93 -3.65
CA SER A 47 -17.62 -11.10 -4.47
C SER A 47 -17.04 -12.22 -3.61
N THR A 48 -17.41 -13.46 -3.94
CA THR A 48 -16.89 -14.67 -3.26
C THR A 48 -15.85 -15.39 -4.08
N SER A 49 -15.74 -15.06 -5.36
CA SER A 49 -14.74 -15.62 -6.26
C SER A 49 -14.27 -14.60 -7.29
N ALA A 50 -13.09 -14.82 -7.84
CA ALA A 50 -12.49 -14.03 -8.91
C ALA A 50 -11.84 -14.95 -9.96
N PRO A 51 -11.55 -14.46 -11.17
CA PRO A 51 -10.73 -15.19 -12.14
C PRO A 51 -9.41 -15.65 -11.54
N SER A 52 -8.91 -16.82 -11.89
CA SER A 52 -7.76 -17.48 -11.25
C SER A 52 -6.46 -16.63 -11.26
N HIS A 53 -6.31 -15.71 -12.22
CA HIS A 53 -5.17 -14.80 -12.33
C HIS A 53 -5.22 -13.58 -11.38
N ILE A 54 -6.36 -13.38 -10.69
CA ILE A 54 -6.51 -12.28 -9.72
C ILE A 54 -5.95 -12.72 -8.36
N ALA A 55 -5.05 -11.92 -7.81
CA ALA A 55 -4.46 -12.14 -6.50
C ALA A 55 -5.15 -11.36 -5.39
N LEU A 56 -5.69 -10.17 -5.71
CA LEU A 56 -6.26 -9.25 -4.73
C LEU A 56 -7.50 -8.56 -5.30
N VAL A 57 -8.50 -8.35 -4.45
CA VAL A 57 -9.68 -7.52 -4.73
C VAL A 57 -9.83 -6.51 -3.60
N ILE A 58 -10.01 -5.23 -3.95
CA ILE A 58 -10.25 -4.16 -2.98
C ILE A 58 -11.62 -3.55 -3.22
N GLY A 59 -12.43 -3.53 -2.17
CA GLY A 59 -13.69 -2.79 -2.14
C GLY A 59 -13.43 -1.31 -1.83
N THR A 60 -13.84 -0.42 -2.74
CA THR A 60 -13.74 1.04 -2.55
C THR A 60 -15.11 1.63 -2.30
N SER A 61 -15.21 2.60 -1.39
CA SER A 61 -16.44 3.39 -1.21
C SER A 61 -16.64 4.30 -2.43
N GLY A 62 -17.51 3.89 -3.35
CA GLY A 62 -17.86 4.71 -4.52
C GLY A 62 -18.56 6.01 -4.11
N THR A 63 -18.29 7.11 -4.82
CA THR A 63 -18.98 8.41 -4.65
C THR A 63 -20.48 8.34 -4.92
N THR A 64 -20.96 7.26 -5.53
CA THR A 64 -22.38 7.00 -5.85
C THR A 64 -23.10 6.13 -4.80
N GLY A 65 -22.46 5.85 -3.65
CA GLY A 65 -23.04 4.99 -2.58
C GLY A 65 -22.99 3.48 -2.87
N MET A 66 -22.52 3.06 -4.04
CA MET A 66 -22.25 1.65 -4.34
C MET A 66 -20.74 1.39 -4.27
N SER A 67 -20.33 0.43 -3.43
CA SER A 67 -18.92 0.02 -3.37
C SER A 67 -18.51 -0.61 -4.70
N LYS A 68 -17.40 -0.14 -5.25
CA LYS A 68 -16.77 -0.68 -6.46
C LYS A 68 -15.66 -1.62 -6.04
N GLU A 69 -15.57 -2.79 -6.68
CA GLU A 69 -14.48 -3.72 -6.47
C GLU A 69 -13.43 -3.58 -7.56
N VAL A 70 -12.18 -3.43 -7.16
CA VAL A 70 -11.02 -3.35 -8.07
C VAL A 70 -10.17 -4.60 -7.87
N ALA A 71 -9.92 -5.32 -8.96
CA ALA A 71 -9.19 -6.58 -8.96
C ALA A 71 -7.77 -6.40 -9.50
N PHE A 72 -6.79 -7.06 -8.87
CA PHE A 72 -5.37 -6.95 -9.21
C PHE A 72 -4.77 -8.32 -9.50
N THR A 73 -3.97 -8.38 -10.55
CA THR A 73 -3.10 -9.53 -10.82
C THR A 73 -1.84 -9.46 -9.94
N ALA A 74 -1.22 -10.60 -9.70
CA ALA A 74 0.08 -10.65 -9.02
C ALA A 74 1.14 -9.80 -9.73
N SER A 75 1.18 -9.86 -11.08
CA SER A 75 2.12 -9.09 -11.88
C SER A 75 1.97 -7.57 -11.70
N ALA A 76 0.73 -7.06 -11.64
CA ALA A 76 0.48 -5.63 -11.44
C ALA A 76 0.94 -5.15 -10.05
N LEU A 77 0.64 -5.94 -9.00
CA LEU A 77 1.06 -5.63 -7.63
C LEU A 77 2.58 -5.63 -7.49
N LEU A 78 3.25 -6.65 -8.03
CA LEU A 78 4.72 -6.74 -7.98
C LEU A 78 5.39 -5.66 -8.82
N ALA A 79 4.87 -5.35 -10.02
CA ALA A 79 5.40 -4.27 -10.86
C ALA A 79 5.34 -2.92 -10.12
N SER A 80 4.19 -2.59 -9.50
CA SER A 80 4.04 -1.36 -8.70
C SER A 80 5.03 -1.30 -7.53
N ALA A 81 5.20 -2.41 -6.80
CA ALA A 81 6.13 -2.46 -5.66
C ALA A 81 7.59 -2.28 -6.10
N ARG A 82 8.00 -2.97 -7.17
CA ARG A 82 9.36 -2.89 -7.73
C ARG A 82 9.68 -1.52 -8.31
N ALA A 83 8.75 -0.93 -9.07
CA ALA A 83 8.91 0.42 -9.59
C ALA A 83 9.10 1.45 -8.46
N SER A 84 8.32 1.32 -7.39
CA SER A 84 8.43 2.15 -6.20
C SER A 84 9.79 1.99 -5.50
N ASN A 85 10.22 0.76 -5.25
CA ASN A 85 11.51 0.47 -4.62
C ASN A 85 12.68 0.96 -5.50
N LYS A 86 12.59 0.79 -6.83
CA LYS A 86 13.58 1.30 -7.79
C LYS A 86 13.68 2.83 -7.74
N PHE A 87 12.55 3.55 -7.77
CA PHE A 87 12.51 5.01 -7.67
C PHE A 87 13.17 5.52 -6.38
N LEU A 88 12.91 4.84 -5.26
CA LEU A 88 13.46 5.18 -3.95
C LEU A 88 14.94 4.76 -3.77
N GLY A 89 15.52 4.03 -4.70
CA GLY A 89 16.86 3.43 -4.55
C GLY A 89 16.91 2.45 -3.38
N ALA A 90 15.79 1.78 -3.09
CA ALA A 90 15.69 0.89 -1.95
C ALA A 90 16.57 -0.36 -2.10
N GLN A 91 17.16 -0.80 -1.00
CA GLN A 91 18.09 -1.92 -0.92
C GLN A 91 17.51 -3.06 -0.07
N ALA A 92 17.93 -4.29 -0.35
CA ALA A 92 17.55 -5.44 0.47
C ALA A 92 17.85 -5.21 1.96
N GLY A 93 16.93 -5.63 2.82
CA GLY A 93 17.01 -5.48 4.27
C GLY A 93 16.52 -4.13 4.81
N GLN A 94 16.22 -3.15 3.97
CA GLN A 94 15.69 -1.87 4.42
C GLN A 94 14.25 -2.00 4.92
N GLN A 95 13.90 -1.17 5.91
CA GLN A 95 12.67 -1.25 6.67
C GLN A 95 11.63 -0.21 6.24
N TRP A 96 10.41 -0.66 6.07
CA TRP A 96 9.22 0.18 5.96
C TRP A 96 8.45 0.24 7.28
N SER A 97 7.74 1.33 7.54
CA SER A 97 6.68 1.37 8.55
C SER A 97 5.31 1.46 7.91
N LEU A 98 4.31 0.90 8.59
CA LEU A 98 2.92 0.85 8.14
C LEU A 98 2.01 1.61 9.11
N PHE A 99 1.48 2.77 8.66
CA PHE A 99 0.47 3.57 9.36
C PHE A 99 -0.92 3.49 8.71
N LEU A 100 -0.99 2.92 7.50
CA LEU A 100 -2.18 2.96 6.67
C LEU A 100 -3.13 1.80 6.96
N PRO A 101 -4.46 2.02 6.93
CA PRO A 101 -5.43 0.94 7.12
C PRO A 101 -5.32 -0.13 6.04
N LEU A 102 -5.43 -1.40 6.42
CA LEU A 102 -5.35 -2.55 5.49
C LEU A 102 -6.48 -2.61 4.46
N THR A 103 -7.51 -1.79 4.62
CA THR A 103 -8.62 -1.68 3.67
C THR A 103 -8.26 -0.91 2.38
N HIS A 104 -7.05 -0.36 2.30
CA HIS A 104 -6.59 0.44 1.17
C HIS A 104 -5.38 -0.18 0.47
N ILE A 105 -5.32 -0.03 -0.86
CA ILE A 105 -4.21 -0.53 -1.70
C ILE A 105 -2.84 -0.01 -1.22
N ALA A 106 -2.78 1.20 -0.68
CA ALA A 106 -1.54 1.80 -0.20
C ALA A 106 -0.88 0.99 0.93
N ALA A 107 -1.67 0.42 1.85
CA ALA A 107 -1.15 -0.46 2.91
C ALA A 107 -0.60 -1.77 2.35
N VAL A 108 -1.32 -2.40 1.42
CA VAL A 108 -0.86 -3.62 0.73
C VAL A 108 0.46 -3.35 -0.01
N ASN A 109 0.56 -2.21 -0.67
CA ASN A 109 1.79 -1.82 -1.36
C ASN A 109 2.98 -1.67 -0.40
N VAL A 110 2.79 -1.13 0.81
CA VAL A 110 3.84 -1.09 1.83
C VAL A 110 4.30 -2.50 2.19
N ILE A 111 3.36 -3.44 2.38
CA ILE A 111 3.69 -4.83 2.71
C ILE A 111 4.47 -5.48 1.56
N ILE A 112 3.98 -5.38 0.32
CA ILE A 112 4.64 -6.02 -0.83
C ILE A 112 6.02 -5.38 -1.09
N ARG A 113 6.19 -4.05 -0.96
CA ARG A 113 7.48 -3.37 -1.05
C ARG A 113 8.48 -3.91 -0.04
N SER A 114 8.04 -4.09 1.22
CA SER A 114 8.89 -4.69 2.26
C SER A 114 9.28 -6.11 1.92
N MET A 115 8.32 -6.93 1.46
CA MET A 115 8.58 -8.33 1.07
C MET A 115 9.59 -8.43 -0.08
N GLU A 116 9.53 -7.53 -1.08
CA GLU A 116 10.52 -7.46 -2.17
C GLU A 116 11.92 -7.05 -1.69
N LEU A 117 12.03 -6.41 -0.52
CA LEU A 117 13.31 -6.11 0.15
C LEU A 117 13.76 -7.21 1.13
N GLY A 118 13.00 -8.29 1.25
CA GLY A 118 13.27 -9.39 2.19
C GLY A 118 12.93 -9.07 3.65
N THR A 119 12.06 -8.07 3.89
CA THR A 119 11.62 -7.64 5.23
C THR A 119 10.10 -7.67 5.34
N LEU A 120 9.58 -7.42 6.55
CA LEU A 120 8.17 -7.09 6.78
C LEU A 120 8.10 -5.66 7.34
N PRO A 121 7.04 -4.92 7.03
CA PRO A 121 6.91 -3.57 7.58
C PRO A 121 6.66 -3.63 9.09
N ILE A 122 7.20 -2.65 9.80
CA ILE A 122 6.88 -2.44 11.22
C ILE A 122 5.46 -1.87 11.30
N ASP A 123 4.56 -2.61 11.92
CA ASP A 123 3.16 -2.20 12.08
C ASP A 123 3.04 -1.13 13.17
N LEU A 124 2.69 0.08 12.75
CA LEU A 124 2.54 1.24 13.63
C LEU A 124 1.09 1.75 13.69
N ARG A 125 0.12 1.00 13.18
CA ARG A 125 -1.30 1.40 13.14
C ARG A 125 -1.88 1.66 14.52
N GLU A 126 -1.54 0.81 15.50
CA GLU A 126 -2.00 0.91 16.89
C GLU A 126 -0.82 1.06 17.87
N HIS A 127 0.35 1.46 17.37
CA HIS A 127 1.56 1.56 18.17
C HIS A 127 1.46 2.64 19.24
N GLN A 128 1.86 2.28 20.47
CA GLN A 128 1.97 3.19 21.59
C GLN A 128 3.45 3.47 21.90
N GLY A 129 3.77 4.69 22.32
CA GLY A 129 5.14 5.09 22.66
C GLY A 129 5.92 5.68 21.47
N GLU A 130 7.24 5.69 21.58
CA GLU A 130 8.12 6.21 20.53
C GLU A 130 8.13 5.31 19.30
N TYR A 131 8.14 5.93 18.12
CA TYR A 131 8.22 5.20 16.87
C TYR A 131 9.67 4.79 16.58
N PRO A 132 9.90 3.55 16.12
CA PRO A 132 11.24 3.10 15.72
C PRO A 132 11.73 3.84 14.48
N GLN A 133 13.04 3.88 14.27
CA GLN A 133 13.61 4.38 13.01
C GLN A 133 13.37 3.38 11.89
N VAL A 134 13.08 3.90 10.69
CA VAL A 134 12.88 3.11 9.47
C VAL A 134 13.51 3.82 8.28
N ASP A 135 13.68 3.09 7.17
CA ASP A 135 14.16 3.71 5.93
C ASP A 135 13.03 4.40 5.17
N PHE A 136 11.84 3.82 5.16
CA PHE A 136 10.71 4.30 4.37
C PHE A 136 9.40 4.25 5.13
N THR A 137 8.51 5.17 4.81
CA THR A 137 7.12 5.16 5.29
C THR A 137 6.17 5.74 4.24
N SER A 138 4.88 5.40 4.36
CA SER A 138 3.82 5.99 3.53
C SER A 138 2.73 6.53 4.45
N ILE A 139 2.34 7.78 4.21
CA ILE A 139 1.34 8.50 5.00
C ILE A 139 0.40 9.31 4.09
N VAL A 140 -0.64 9.86 4.68
CA VAL A 140 -1.54 10.82 4.03
C VAL A 140 -1.22 12.25 4.48
N PRO A 141 -1.62 13.30 3.72
CA PRO A 141 -1.34 14.70 4.07
C PRO A 141 -1.81 15.11 5.48
N THR A 142 -2.91 14.54 5.97
CA THR A 142 -3.41 14.81 7.33
C THR A 142 -2.49 14.27 8.42
N GLN A 143 -1.81 13.14 8.19
CA GLN A 143 -0.80 12.60 9.11
C GLN A 143 0.46 13.47 9.09
N LEU A 144 0.89 13.95 7.92
CA LEU A 144 2.01 14.88 7.79
C LEU A 144 1.71 16.19 8.53
N PHE A 145 0.51 16.76 8.34
CA PHE A 145 0.07 17.96 9.06
C PHE A 145 0.10 17.75 10.59
N ARG A 146 -0.39 16.61 11.08
CA ARG A 146 -0.35 16.27 12.50
C ARG A 146 1.09 16.18 13.03
N ALA A 147 1.99 15.56 12.29
CA ALA A 147 3.40 15.47 12.67
C ALA A 147 4.03 16.85 12.84
N LEU A 148 3.77 17.75 11.90
CA LEU A 148 4.36 19.10 11.91
C LEU A 148 3.78 20.05 12.98
N ASN A 149 2.55 19.78 13.48
CA ASN A 149 1.87 20.72 14.36
C ASN A 149 1.59 20.19 15.78
N SER A 150 1.50 18.87 15.99
CA SER A 150 1.00 18.35 17.27
C SER A 150 1.51 16.96 17.68
N ASP A 151 2.28 16.26 16.84
CA ASP A 151 2.80 14.94 17.17
C ASP A 151 4.31 14.86 16.94
N GLU A 152 5.07 15.27 17.96
CA GLU A 152 6.54 15.27 17.91
C GLU A 152 7.14 13.88 17.72
N ARG A 153 6.47 12.82 18.18
CA ARG A 153 6.94 11.44 17.99
C ARG A 153 6.88 11.07 16.52
N LEU A 154 5.75 11.38 15.86
CA LEU A 154 5.59 11.16 14.44
C LEU A 154 6.55 12.05 13.65
N LEU A 155 6.77 13.30 14.05
CA LEU A 155 7.74 14.19 13.42
C LEU A 155 9.16 13.57 13.44
N ARG A 156 9.63 13.12 14.60
CA ARG A 156 10.96 12.47 14.71
C ARG A 156 11.06 11.22 13.85
N HIS A 157 10.00 10.42 13.79
CA HIS A 157 9.95 9.24 12.94
C HIS A 157 10.08 9.60 11.45
N LEU A 158 9.32 10.59 10.97
CA LEU A 158 9.38 11.04 9.59
C LEU A 158 10.73 11.67 9.22
N GLN A 159 11.35 12.41 10.15
CA GLN A 159 12.69 12.98 9.96
C GLN A 159 13.78 11.92 9.87
N SER A 160 13.61 10.76 10.51
CA SER A 160 14.57 9.66 10.48
C SER A 160 14.50 8.84 9.18
N ALA A 161 13.40 8.91 8.46
CA ALA A 161 13.19 8.13 7.23
C ALA A 161 13.98 8.70 6.05
N LYS A 162 14.55 7.83 5.23
CA LYS A 162 15.21 8.20 3.97
C LYS A 162 14.24 8.83 2.97
N ALA A 163 13.00 8.34 2.96
CA ALA A 163 11.92 8.93 2.18
C ALA A 163 10.54 8.66 2.84
N VAL A 164 9.69 9.69 2.78
CA VAL A 164 8.31 9.67 3.25
C VAL A 164 7.38 9.85 2.04
N LEU A 165 6.69 8.79 1.64
CA LEU A 165 5.71 8.87 0.57
C LEU A 165 4.42 9.51 1.11
N VAL A 166 3.99 10.58 0.49
CA VAL A 166 2.76 11.30 0.85
C VAL A 166 1.78 11.27 -0.32
N GLY A 167 0.63 10.65 -0.11
CA GLY A 167 -0.38 10.50 -1.15
C GLY A 167 -1.80 10.30 -0.62
N GLY A 168 -2.71 9.87 -1.48
CA GLY A 168 -4.11 9.65 -1.15
C GLY A 168 -4.97 10.91 -1.17
N ALA A 169 -4.37 12.10 -1.15
CA ALA A 169 -5.00 13.41 -1.36
C ALA A 169 -3.95 14.41 -1.85
N ALA A 170 -4.39 15.55 -2.37
CA ALA A 170 -3.48 16.61 -2.80
C ALA A 170 -2.64 17.14 -1.62
N LEU A 171 -1.35 17.26 -1.84
CA LEU A 171 -0.42 17.88 -0.90
C LEU A 171 -0.34 19.39 -1.23
N SER A 172 -0.70 20.25 -0.27
CA SER A 172 -0.60 21.70 -0.50
C SER A 172 0.87 22.15 -0.56
N PRO A 173 1.21 23.13 -1.41
CA PRO A 173 2.59 23.66 -1.47
C PRO A 173 3.11 24.15 -0.12
N ALA A 174 2.22 24.76 0.70
CA ALA A 174 2.59 25.23 2.03
C ALA A 174 2.99 24.08 2.97
N LEU A 175 2.23 22.96 2.95
CA LEU A 175 2.52 21.78 3.78
C LEU A 175 3.80 21.08 3.31
N SER A 176 4.02 21.00 2.00
CA SER A 176 5.25 20.46 1.40
C SER A 176 6.47 21.30 1.82
N GLN A 177 6.38 22.62 1.78
CA GLN A 177 7.44 23.52 2.20
C GLN A 177 7.73 23.42 3.69
N GLN A 178 6.70 23.31 4.54
CA GLN A 178 6.86 23.10 5.99
C GLN A 178 7.60 21.78 6.28
N ALA A 179 7.23 20.70 5.59
CA ALA A 179 7.89 19.40 5.75
C ALA A 179 9.37 19.45 5.34
N MET A 180 9.70 20.10 4.23
CA MET A 180 11.07 20.32 3.78
C MET A 180 11.87 21.12 4.82
N THR A 181 11.30 22.20 5.34
CA THR A 181 11.93 23.04 6.38
C THR A 181 12.16 22.25 7.67
N ALA A 182 11.26 21.32 7.99
CA ALA A 182 11.40 20.43 9.14
C ALA A 182 12.39 19.27 8.90
N GLY A 183 13.02 19.17 7.73
CA GLY A 183 13.99 18.11 7.41
C GLY A 183 13.38 16.78 7.06
N ILE A 184 12.10 16.74 6.64
CA ILE A 184 11.44 15.54 6.16
C ILE A 184 11.65 15.41 4.65
N ASN A 185 12.20 14.28 4.20
CA ASN A 185 12.34 13.97 2.77
C ASN A 185 11.02 13.44 2.19
N VAL A 186 10.14 14.35 1.78
CA VAL A 186 8.83 14.03 1.21
C VAL A 186 8.98 13.63 -0.25
N VAL A 187 8.34 12.51 -0.62
CA VAL A 187 8.08 12.10 -1.99
C VAL A 187 6.57 12.20 -2.19
N GLU A 188 6.12 13.19 -2.95
CA GLU A 188 4.70 13.32 -3.30
C GLU A 188 4.29 12.22 -4.27
N THR A 189 3.18 11.52 -3.96
CA THR A 189 2.70 10.42 -4.79
C THR A 189 1.27 10.68 -5.27
N TYR A 190 1.05 10.46 -6.56
CA TYR A 190 -0.29 10.46 -7.15
C TYR A 190 -0.62 9.06 -7.66
N GLY A 191 -1.85 8.64 -7.41
CA GLY A 191 -2.39 7.37 -7.85
C GLY A 191 -3.78 7.13 -7.26
N MET A 192 -4.38 6.05 -7.68
CA MET A 192 -5.69 5.61 -7.22
C MET A 192 -5.70 4.08 -7.05
N THR A 193 -6.79 3.54 -6.56
CA THR A 193 -6.89 2.08 -6.42
C THR A 193 -6.71 1.39 -7.77
N GLU A 194 -7.30 1.90 -8.83
CA GLU A 194 -7.26 1.34 -10.18
C GLU A 194 -5.86 1.33 -10.82
N THR A 195 -4.94 2.20 -10.36
CA THR A 195 -3.53 2.21 -10.80
C THR A 195 -2.61 1.35 -9.92
N SER A 196 -3.18 0.50 -9.05
CA SER A 196 -2.42 -0.24 -8.03
C SER A 196 -1.69 0.68 -7.04
N GLY A 197 -2.28 1.83 -6.72
CA GLY A 197 -1.71 2.85 -5.84
C GLY A 197 -0.91 3.93 -6.58
N GLY A 198 0.14 4.46 -5.95
CA GLY A 198 0.94 5.53 -6.52
C GLY A 198 1.69 5.09 -7.79
N CYS A 199 1.47 5.80 -8.87
CA CYS A 199 2.11 5.58 -10.18
C CYS A 199 2.91 6.80 -10.69
N ILE A 200 2.76 7.96 -10.03
CA ILE A 200 3.53 9.17 -10.30
C ILE A 200 4.15 9.62 -8.97
N TYR A 201 5.46 9.82 -8.94
CA TYR A 201 6.23 10.26 -7.78
C TYR A 201 6.97 11.55 -8.13
N ASN A 202 6.76 12.62 -7.34
CA ASN A 202 7.31 13.95 -7.59
C ASN A 202 7.08 14.45 -9.04
N GLY A 203 5.92 14.10 -9.63
CA GLY A 203 5.57 14.48 -11.00
C GLY A 203 6.12 13.56 -12.09
N GLU A 204 6.89 12.51 -11.77
CA GLU A 204 7.45 11.53 -12.70
C GLU A 204 6.73 10.19 -12.61
N ALA A 205 6.43 9.58 -13.76
CA ALA A 205 5.90 8.22 -13.79
C ALA A 205 6.98 7.23 -13.32
N ILE A 206 6.60 6.26 -12.46
CA ILE A 206 7.50 5.22 -11.98
C ILE A 206 7.37 3.95 -12.85
N GLU A 207 8.51 3.30 -13.17
CA GLU A 207 8.59 2.12 -14.03
C GLU A 207 9.45 1.00 -13.39
#